data_3747de251424e01bf38777c493233a70
#
_entry.id   3747de251424e01bf38777c493233a70
#
_cell.length_a   1.000
_cell.length_b   1.000
_cell.length_c   1.000
_cell.angle_alpha   90.00
_cell.angle_beta   90.00
_cell.angle_gamma   90.00
#
_symmetry.space_group_name_H-M   'P 1'
#
loop_
_entity.id
_entity.type
_entity.pdbx_description
1 polymer ?
#
loop_
_entity_poly.entity_id
_entity_poly.type
_entity_poly.pdbx_seq_one_letter_code
_entity_poly.pdbx_strand_id
1 'polypeptide(L)'
;MPMKKIIIINNNRIVTKNAELADSFFTRFRGLMFRESIAQDYALFITPCNQIHMLNMKFALDVIYLAESGEVLKIERNVQPGKICKTVKQAKSVIEVNAFAAAKLGIHEGDILKITVRDEK
;
A
#
# COMPACT_ATOMS: atom_id res chain seq x y z
N MET A 1 -18.55 5.96 -2.28
CA MET A 1 -18.39 5.45 -0.92
C MET A 1 -16.98 5.72 -0.44
N PRO A 2 -16.82 6.27 0.74
CA PRO A 2 -15.47 6.45 1.27
C PRO A 2 -14.84 5.10 1.60
N MET A 3 -13.53 5.04 1.44
CA MET A 3 -12.78 3.85 1.81
C MET A 3 -12.72 3.72 3.34
N LYS A 4 -12.70 2.49 3.83
CA LYS A 4 -12.56 2.25 5.27
C LYS A 4 -11.17 2.67 5.72
N LYS A 5 -11.08 3.22 6.92
CA LYS A 5 -9.80 3.56 7.53
C LYS A 5 -9.25 2.35 8.28
N ILE A 6 -7.95 2.15 8.14
CA ILE A 6 -7.26 1.00 8.72
C ILE A 6 -6.02 1.44 9.47
N ILE A 7 -5.49 0.53 10.27
CA ILE A 7 -4.22 0.68 10.99
C ILE A 7 -3.29 -0.43 10.52
N ILE A 8 -2.05 -0.08 10.21
CA ILE A 8 -1.03 -1.04 9.84
C ILE A 8 -0.09 -1.23 11.03
N ILE A 9 0.12 -2.49 11.40
CA ILE A 9 0.92 -2.87 12.57
C ILE A 9 2.04 -3.81 12.11
N ASN A 10 3.24 -3.57 12.61
CA ASN A 10 4.40 -4.41 12.35
C ASN A 10 5.06 -4.75 13.69
N ASN A 11 5.11 -6.04 14.03
CA ASN A 11 5.73 -6.53 15.27
C ASN A 11 5.20 -5.79 16.50
N ASN A 12 3.87 -5.75 16.63
CA ASN A 12 3.16 -5.10 17.73
C ASN A 12 3.35 -3.59 17.82
N ARG A 13 3.98 -2.99 16.81
CA ARG A 13 4.18 -1.55 16.76
C ARG A 13 3.31 -0.98 15.65
N ILE A 14 2.63 0.13 15.94
CA ILE A 14 1.82 0.81 14.94
C ILE A 14 2.74 1.47 13.90
N VAL A 15 2.59 1.06 12.64
CA VAL A 15 3.30 1.66 11.52
C VAL A 15 2.64 2.98 11.15
N THR A 16 1.33 2.94 10.94
CA THR A 16 0.57 4.15 10.65
C THR A 16 -0.91 3.91 10.93
N LYS A 17 -1.58 4.98 11.37
CA LYS A 17 -3.04 5.03 11.47
C LYS A 17 -3.66 5.82 10.33
N ASN A 18 -2.83 6.41 9.47
CA ASN A 18 -3.28 7.20 8.32
C ASN A 18 -3.29 6.32 7.08
N ALA A 19 -4.19 5.34 7.08
CA ALA A 19 -4.25 4.36 6.00
C ALA A 19 -5.70 4.07 5.63
N GLU A 20 -5.90 3.68 4.38
CA GLU A 20 -7.23 3.39 3.85
C GLU A 20 -7.22 2.07 3.10
N LEU A 21 -8.39 1.43 3.04
CA LEU A 21 -8.61 0.14 2.38
C LEU A 21 -9.28 0.36 1.04
N ALA A 22 -8.63 -0.10 -0.03
CA ALA A 22 -9.19 -0.12 -1.38
C ALA A 22 -9.51 -1.57 -1.74
N ASP A 23 -10.78 -1.98 -1.58
CA ASP A 23 -11.20 -3.36 -1.82
C ASP A 23 -12.35 -3.49 -2.84
N SER A 24 -12.83 -2.39 -3.40
CA SER A 24 -13.79 -2.43 -4.49
C SER A 24 -13.05 -2.42 -5.83
N PHE A 25 -13.71 -2.86 -6.89
CA PHE A 25 -13.10 -2.83 -8.22
C PHE A 25 -12.62 -1.42 -8.56
N PHE A 26 -13.47 -0.42 -8.32
CA PHE A 26 -13.13 0.96 -8.68
C PHE A 26 -11.97 1.50 -7.86
N THR A 27 -12.01 1.33 -6.52
CA THR A 27 -10.95 1.87 -5.66
C THR A 27 -9.63 1.16 -5.90
N ARG A 28 -9.64 -0.15 -6.20
CA ARG A 28 -8.42 -0.89 -6.53
C ARG A 28 -7.82 -0.39 -7.83
N PHE A 29 -8.66 -0.19 -8.86
CA PHE A 29 -8.17 0.28 -10.15
C PHE A 29 -7.62 1.69 -10.03
N ARG A 30 -8.38 2.57 -9.35
CA ARG A 30 -7.99 3.97 -9.23
C ARG A 30 -6.72 4.14 -8.42
N GLY A 31 -6.56 3.39 -7.32
CA GLY A 31 -5.42 3.58 -6.42
C GLY A 31 -5.28 5.06 -6.06
N LEU A 32 -4.09 5.61 -6.31
CA LEU A 32 -3.78 7.00 -6.03
C LEU A 32 -3.75 7.87 -7.29
N MET A 33 -4.33 7.38 -8.39
CA MET A 33 -4.38 8.14 -9.64
C MET A 33 -4.98 9.53 -9.42
N PHE A 34 -4.42 10.51 -10.12
CA PHE A 34 -4.87 11.90 -10.15
C PHE A 34 -4.64 12.71 -8.88
N ARG A 35 -4.19 12.10 -7.78
CA ARG A 35 -3.85 12.88 -6.58
C ARG A 35 -2.57 13.66 -6.81
N GLU A 36 -2.49 14.85 -6.21
CA GLU A 36 -1.29 15.69 -6.32
C GLU A 36 -0.16 15.16 -5.42
N SER A 37 -0.52 14.67 -4.24
CA SER A 37 0.43 14.15 -3.26
C SER A 37 -0.32 13.38 -2.18
N ILE A 38 0.44 12.70 -1.33
CA ILE A 38 -0.08 12.05 -0.12
C ILE A 38 0.85 12.39 1.05
N ALA A 39 0.31 12.31 2.27
CA ALA A 39 1.11 12.53 3.47
C ALA A 39 2.19 11.44 3.59
N GLN A 40 3.29 11.76 4.29
CA GLN A 40 4.43 10.83 4.42
C GLN A 40 4.06 9.56 5.16
N ASP A 41 3.08 9.61 6.05
CA ASP A 41 2.62 8.44 6.79
C ASP A 41 1.38 7.78 6.16
N TYR A 42 0.88 8.32 5.04
CA TYR A 42 -0.30 7.76 4.38
C TYR A 42 0.06 6.45 3.69
N ALA A 43 -0.85 5.48 3.79
CA ALA A 43 -0.72 4.19 3.11
C ALA A 43 -2.07 3.80 2.53
N LEU A 44 -2.06 3.27 1.29
CA LEU A 44 -3.24 2.69 0.67
C LEU A 44 -3.07 1.18 0.59
N PHE A 45 -3.94 0.44 1.24
CA PHE A 45 -3.94 -1.03 1.24
C PHE A 45 -4.93 -1.51 0.21
N ILE A 46 -4.43 -2.16 -0.85
CA ILE A 46 -5.23 -2.60 -2.01
C ILE A 46 -5.35 -4.11 -1.96
N THR A 47 -6.56 -4.62 -1.86
CA THR A 47 -6.78 -6.07 -1.78
C THR A 47 -8.11 -6.49 -2.44
N PRO A 48 -8.14 -7.62 -3.20
CA PRO A 48 -6.99 -8.38 -3.65
C PRO A 48 -6.22 -7.64 -4.74
N CYS A 49 -4.90 -7.81 -4.75
CA CYS A 49 -4.07 -7.15 -5.75
C CYS A 49 -2.69 -7.81 -5.77
N ASN A 50 -2.17 -8.10 -6.97
CA ASN A 50 -0.83 -8.64 -7.11
C ASN A 50 -0.02 -7.95 -8.20
N GLN A 51 -0.57 -6.87 -8.75
CA GLN A 51 0.10 -6.07 -9.77
C GLN A 51 -0.45 -4.65 -9.71
N ILE A 52 0.41 -3.66 -9.86
CA ILE A 52 -0.03 -2.27 -9.92
C ILE A 52 0.43 -1.60 -11.20
N HIS A 53 -0.25 -0.51 -11.55
CA HIS A 53 0.18 0.38 -12.59
C HIS A 53 0.31 1.79 -12.03
N MET A 54 1.19 2.57 -12.62
CA MET A 54 1.43 3.96 -12.23
C MET A 54 0.87 4.95 -13.24
N LEU A 55 -0.13 4.51 -14.03
CA LEU A 55 -0.77 5.36 -15.02
C LEU A 55 -1.51 6.50 -14.33
N ASN A 56 -1.37 7.70 -14.86
CA ASN A 56 -2.00 8.92 -14.32
C ASN A 56 -1.57 9.23 -12.89
N MET A 57 -0.40 8.75 -12.48
CA MET A 57 0.21 9.14 -11.21
C MET A 57 1.00 10.42 -11.38
N LYS A 58 1.01 11.24 -10.34
CA LYS A 58 1.71 12.53 -10.34
C LYS A 58 2.97 12.51 -9.47
N PHE A 59 3.23 11.39 -8.79
CA PHE A 59 4.39 11.26 -7.91
C PHE A 59 4.80 9.80 -7.82
N ALA A 60 6.04 9.56 -7.39
CA ALA A 60 6.58 8.21 -7.27
C ALA A 60 6.10 7.55 -5.97
N LEU A 61 6.09 6.22 -5.96
CA LEU A 61 5.64 5.43 -4.81
C LEU A 61 6.64 4.33 -4.48
N ASP A 62 6.62 3.90 -3.21
CA ASP A 62 7.08 2.56 -2.85
C ASP A 62 5.86 1.62 -2.89
N VAL A 63 6.05 0.44 -3.45
CA VAL A 63 4.99 -0.55 -3.61
C VAL A 63 5.38 -1.79 -2.82
N ILE A 64 4.57 -2.14 -1.82
CA ILE A 64 4.85 -3.23 -0.88
C ILE A 64 3.89 -4.38 -1.18
N TYR A 65 4.42 -5.53 -1.59
CA TYR A 65 3.62 -6.70 -1.95
C TYR A 65 3.52 -7.64 -0.77
N LEU A 66 2.30 -8.03 -0.41
CA LEU A 66 2.03 -8.87 0.75
C LEU A 66 1.41 -10.21 0.35
N ALA A 67 1.89 -11.28 0.96
CA ALA A 67 1.22 -12.58 0.93
C ALA A 67 -0.08 -12.50 1.74
N GLU A 68 -0.91 -13.52 1.62
CA GLU A 68 -2.16 -13.61 2.39
C GLU A 68 -1.89 -13.55 3.90
N SER A 69 -0.77 -14.10 4.33
CA SER A 69 -0.36 -14.09 5.75
C SER A 69 0.01 -12.70 6.26
N GLY A 70 0.20 -11.74 5.35
CA GLY A 70 0.71 -10.41 5.70
C GLY A 70 2.21 -10.29 5.55
N GLU A 71 2.88 -11.36 5.13
CA GLU A 71 4.33 -11.31 4.93
C GLU A 71 4.68 -10.39 3.77
N VAL A 72 5.65 -9.51 3.98
CA VAL A 72 6.17 -8.63 2.93
C VAL A 72 7.05 -9.45 2.01
N LEU A 73 6.57 -9.69 0.79
CA LEU A 73 7.26 -10.51 -0.19
C LEU A 73 8.29 -9.71 -0.98
N LYS A 74 7.96 -8.47 -1.28
CA LYS A 74 8.79 -7.64 -2.14
C LYS A 74 8.43 -6.18 -1.92
N ILE A 75 9.43 -5.31 -1.96
CA ILE A 75 9.22 -3.86 -1.96
C ILE A 75 9.88 -3.32 -3.23
N GLU A 76 9.06 -2.73 -4.12
CA GLU A 76 9.59 -1.96 -5.24
C GLU A 76 9.67 -0.50 -4.81
N ARG A 77 10.87 0.04 -4.81
CA ARG A 77 11.11 1.39 -4.27
C ARG A 77 11.13 2.41 -5.38
N ASN A 78 10.62 3.59 -5.10
CA ASN A 78 10.69 4.76 -5.96
C ASN A 78 10.20 4.46 -7.38
N VAL A 79 9.01 3.82 -7.45
CA VAL A 79 8.41 3.48 -8.73
C VAL A 79 7.87 4.74 -9.37
N GLN A 80 8.31 5.02 -10.58
CA GLN A 80 8.01 6.29 -11.25
C GLN A 80 6.63 6.29 -11.91
N PRO A 81 6.01 7.47 -12.06
CA PRO A 81 4.75 7.59 -12.80
C PRO A 81 4.87 6.99 -14.21
N GLY A 82 3.79 6.35 -14.64
CA GLY A 82 3.71 5.75 -15.97
C GLY A 82 4.16 4.31 -16.07
N LYS A 83 4.83 3.78 -15.04
CA LYS A 83 5.32 2.40 -15.07
C LYS A 83 4.18 1.40 -14.83
N ILE A 84 4.28 0.24 -15.47
CA ILE A 84 3.44 -0.91 -15.18
C ILE A 84 4.34 -1.96 -14.55
N CYS A 85 4.03 -2.33 -13.32
CA CYS A 85 4.86 -3.27 -12.56
C CYS A 85 4.57 -4.71 -12.95
N LYS A 86 5.54 -5.59 -12.71
CA LYS A 86 5.36 -7.03 -12.96
C LYS A 86 4.43 -7.61 -11.88
N THR A 87 3.70 -8.65 -12.29
CA THR A 87 2.87 -9.40 -11.35
C THR A 87 3.76 -10.13 -10.34
N VAL A 88 3.36 -10.09 -9.06
CA VAL A 88 3.98 -10.88 -7.99
C VAL A 88 2.99 -11.98 -7.63
N LYS A 89 3.20 -13.20 -8.14
CA LYS A 89 2.18 -14.26 -8.10
C LYS A 89 1.68 -14.61 -6.72
N GLN A 90 2.58 -14.63 -5.72
CA GLN A 90 2.19 -15.00 -4.36
C GLN A 90 1.55 -13.86 -3.58
N ALA A 91 1.53 -12.66 -4.15
CA ALA A 91 0.95 -11.51 -3.47
C ALA A 91 -0.57 -11.59 -3.50
N LYS A 92 -1.18 -11.32 -2.37
CA LYS A 92 -2.62 -11.19 -2.22
C LYS A 92 -3.02 -9.72 -2.15
N SER A 93 -2.13 -8.87 -1.67
CA SER A 93 -2.40 -7.47 -1.41
C SER A 93 -1.18 -6.62 -1.68
N VAL A 94 -1.40 -5.32 -1.81
CA VAL A 94 -0.35 -4.33 -2.05
C VAL A 94 -0.60 -3.14 -1.13
N ILE A 95 0.49 -2.56 -0.62
CA ILE A 95 0.42 -1.28 0.09
C ILE A 95 1.20 -0.26 -0.73
N GLU A 96 0.58 0.88 -1.00
CA GLU A 96 1.22 2.01 -1.68
C GLU A 96 1.50 3.12 -0.68
N VAL A 97 2.75 3.57 -0.65
CA VAL A 97 3.19 4.69 0.20
C VAL A 97 4.08 5.60 -0.64
N ASN A 98 4.41 6.78 -0.11
CA ASN A 98 5.33 7.67 -0.81
C ASN A 98 6.66 6.99 -1.09
N ALA A 99 7.34 7.44 -2.13
CA ALA A 99 8.69 6.95 -2.43
C ALA A 99 9.59 7.11 -1.20
N PHE A 100 10.34 6.05 -0.90
CA PHE A 100 11.26 5.96 0.24
C PHE A 100 10.58 5.92 1.60
N ALA A 101 9.25 5.96 1.65
CA ALA A 101 8.52 5.93 2.93
C ALA A 101 8.53 4.55 3.57
N ALA A 102 8.63 3.48 2.79
CA ALA A 102 8.63 2.12 3.37
C ALA A 102 9.74 1.96 4.41
N ALA A 103 10.95 2.40 4.09
CA ALA A 103 12.08 2.33 5.02
C ALA A 103 11.84 3.22 6.25
N LYS A 104 11.34 4.43 6.05
CA LYS A 104 11.07 5.35 7.15
C LYS A 104 9.99 4.83 8.08
N LEU A 105 9.01 4.09 7.53
CA LEU A 105 7.95 3.48 8.31
C LEU A 105 8.39 2.17 8.97
N GLY A 106 9.61 1.73 8.72
CA GLY A 106 10.16 0.54 9.35
C GLY A 106 9.63 -0.76 8.75
N ILE A 107 9.27 -0.75 7.47
CA ILE A 107 8.77 -1.93 6.77
C ILE A 107 9.89 -2.53 5.93
N HIS A 108 10.13 -3.83 6.10
CA HIS A 108 11.19 -4.57 5.40
C HIS A 108 10.64 -5.86 4.83
N GLU A 109 11.28 -6.37 3.79
CA GLU A 109 10.93 -7.69 3.25
C GLU A 109 11.11 -8.74 4.34
N GLY A 110 10.14 -9.66 4.43
CA GLY A 110 10.11 -10.68 5.47
C GLY A 110 9.30 -10.29 6.70
N ASP A 111 9.01 -9.01 6.89
CA ASP A 111 8.13 -8.59 7.98
C ASP A 111 6.73 -9.15 7.77
N ILE A 112 6.02 -9.37 8.86
CA ILE A 112 4.62 -9.81 8.80
C ILE A 112 3.77 -8.65 9.34
N LEU A 113 2.99 -8.06 8.44
CA LEU A 113 2.16 -6.91 8.78
C LEU A 113 0.75 -7.37 9.15
N LYS A 114 0.15 -6.67 10.10
CA LYS A 114 -1.23 -6.89 10.49
C LYS A 114 -2.03 -5.66 10.12
N ILE A 115 -3.17 -5.90 9.47
CA ILE A 115 -4.06 -4.83 9.04
C ILE A 115 -5.33 -4.95 9.87
N THR A 116 -5.75 -3.85 10.50
CA THR A 116 -6.97 -3.86 11.29
C THR A 116 -7.81 -2.63 10.96
N VAL A 117 -9.12 -2.78 11.01
CA VAL A 117 -10.03 -1.67 10.72
C VAL A 117 -9.98 -0.70 11.89
N ARG A 118 -9.86 0.58 11.56
CA ARG A 118 -9.79 1.64 12.56
C ARG A 118 -11.19 1.93 13.08
N ASP A 119 -11.33 1.97 14.41
CA ASP A 119 -12.59 2.33 15.05
C ASP A 119 -12.73 3.85 15.01
N GLU A 120 -13.83 4.32 14.40
CA GLU A 120 -14.08 5.75 14.22
C GLU A 120 -14.88 6.39 15.35
N LYS A 121 -15.22 5.65 16.38
CA LYS A 121 -15.97 6.21 17.49
C LYS A 121 -15.20 7.27 18.25
#